data_f5608987e61bf6df770ccb399c2778ab
#
_entry.id   f5608987e61bf6df770ccb399c2778ab
#
_cell.length_a   1.000
_cell.length_b   1.000
_cell.length_c   1.000
_cell.angle_alpha   90.00
_cell.angle_beta   90.00
_cell.angle_gamma   90.00
#
_symmetry.space_group_name_H-M   'P 1'
#
loop_
_entity.id
_entity.type
_entity.pdbx_description
1 polymer ?
#
loop_
_entity_poly.entity_id
_entity_poly.type
_entity_poly.pdbx_seq_one_letter_code
_entity_poly.pdbx_strand_id
1 'polypeptide(L)'
;MYETIFQQAVFPILDRLNGTEISRVLAFLSETESYSTSELRDLQDRKLSEILNWTGEHSGFYRDFWASASEDRRASSDYPELDGLPVVTKEDLREAASQFPLSAYNGNVLEIRTSGSTGTPTQFLRSQEQESWFWATRMRIWQWAGYKLGEPYLALNLNKREKWTKRLQDLLFRCTYLSYNAENLDSRGVMEALRRSRAVHINAFGSTLHLLAGYMRDNDIENPGVRVLTTTGDNLSQEHREEIESAFGVPVIDYFGAGGEGAHLASQCTQADRYHLHVENSVVEILRDGRPAKPGEVGAVVFTQLDNRAMPLVRYDLGDLATMGD
;
A
#
# COMPACT_ATOMS: atom_id res chain seq x y z
N MET A 1 10.10 -1.68 -27.06
CA MET A 1 9.56 -0.48 -27.80
C MET A 1 8.27 0.03 -27.16
N TYR A 2 7.24 -0.79 -26.89
CA TYR A 2 6.00 -0.33 -26.24
C TYR A 2 6.28 0.24 -24.84
N GLU A 3 7.09 -0.42 -24.02
CA GLU A 3 7.43 -0.02 -22.64
C GLU A 3 8.01 1.39 -22.61
N THR A 4 8.92 1.71 -23.52
CA THR A 4 9.53 3.05 -23.61
C THR A 4 8.51 4.12 -23.99
N ILE A 5 7.66 3.84 -25.00
CA ILE A 5 6.58 4.75 -25.41
C ILE A 5 5.56 4.91 -24.28
N PHE A 6 5.23 3.81 -23.60
CA PHE A 6 4.29 3.84 -22.48
C PHE A 6 4.83 4.72 -21.35
N GLN A 7 6.06 4.53 -20.92
CA GLN A 7 6.67 5.29 -19.83
C GLN A 7 6.85 6.76 -20.15
N GLN A 8 7.27 7.08 -21.41
CA GLN A 8 7.62 8.45 -21.78
C GLN A 8 6.44 9.30 -22.27
N ALA A 9 5.38 8.67 -22.77
CA ALA A 9 4.26 9.41 -23.37
C ALA A 9 2.90 8.96 -22.81
N VAL A 10 2.55 7.68 -22.91
CA VAL A 10 1.18 7.22 -22.58
C VAL A 10 0.88 7.39 -21.10
N PHE A 11 1.78 6.93 -20.24
CA PHE A 11 1.59 6.98 -18.79
C PHE A 11 1.51 8.41 -18.25
N PRO A 12 2.41 9.35 -18.57
CA PRO A 12 2.29 10.74 -18.12
C PRO A 12 1.01 11.46 -18.61
N ILE A 13 0.52 11.12 -19.82
CA ILE A 13 -0.73 11.67 -20.32
C ILE A 13 -1.92 11.13 -19.51
N LEU A 14 -1.98 9.83 -19.28
CA LEU A 14 -3.05 9.19 -18.48
C LEU A 14 -3.05 9.70 -17.05
N ASP A 15 -1.88 9.87 -16.46
CA ASP A 15 -1.67 10.40 -15.12
C ASP A 15 -2.29 11.80 -15.00
N ARG A 16 -1.93 12.70 -15.92
CA ARG A 16 -2.50 14.05 -15.98
C ARG A 16 -4.01 14.06 -16.22
N LEU A 17 -4.53 13.20 -17.10
CA LEU A 17 -5.98 13.09 -17.37
C LEU A 17 -6.77 12.59 -16.16
N ASN A 18 -6.15 11.78 -15.31
CA ASN A 18 -6.75 11.33 -14.05
C ASN A 18 -6.60 12.38 -12.92
N GLY A 19 -5.91 13.49 -13.16
CA GLY A 19 -5.64 14.52 -12.16
C GLY A 19 -4.65 14.08 -11.09
N THR A 20 -3.82 13.06 -11.38
CA THR A 20 -2.78 12.55 -10.49
C THR A 20 -1.40 12.97 -10.95
N GLU A 21 -0.41 12.85 -10.08
CA GLU A 21 1.00 13.19 -10.32
C GLU A 21 1.91 11.98 -10.05
N ILE A 22 1.42 10.77 -10.38
CA ILE A 22 2.12 9.51 -10.12
C ILE A 22 3.52 9.51 -10.75
N SER A 23 3.62 10.01 -11.99
CA SER A 23 4.89 10.10 -12.71
C SER A 23 5.93 10.96 -11.97
N ARG A 24 5.51 12.10 -11.41
CA ARG A 24 6.36 13.00 -10.64
C ARG A 24 6.81 12.34 -9.33
N VAL A 25 5.84 11.74 -8.61
CA VAL A 25 6.14 11.05 -7.35
C VAL A 25 7.05 9.85 -7.59
N LEU A 26 6.84 9.07 -8.65
CA LEU A 26 7.69 7.93 -8.98
C LEU A 26 9.14 8.36 -9.31
N ALA A 27 9.30 9.45 -10.04
CA ALA A 27 10.63 10.04 -10.29
C ALA A 27 11.31 10.48 -9.00
N PHE A 28 10.58 11.14 -8.09
CA PHE A 28 11.08 11.51 -6.76
C PHE A 28 11.46 10.28 -5.94
N LEU A 29 10.64 9.23 -5.93
CA LEU A 29 10.95 7.98 -5.22
C LEU A 29 12.21 7.29 -5.78
N SER A 30 12.48 7.41 -7.09
CA SER A 30 13.73 6.92 -7.67
C SER A 30 14.95 7.77 -7.25
N GLU A 31 14.76 9.06 -7.05
CA GLU A 31 15.83 9.95 -6.53
C GLU A 31 16.17 9.61 -5.08
N THR A 32 15.14 9.40 -4.22
CA THR A 32 15.34 9.09 -2.81
C THR A 32 16.02 7.76 -2.55
N GLU A 33 16.08 6.84 -3.53
CA GLU A 33 16.86 5.60 -3.43
C GLU A 33 18.37 5.86 -3.26
N SER A 34 18.86 7.04 -3.65
CA SER A 34 20.24 7.46 -3.48
C SER A 34 20.52 8.23 -2.18
N TYR A 35 19.48 8.55 -1.42
CA TYR A 35 19.59 9.35 -0.21
C TYR A 35 20.23 8.55 0.94
N SER A 36 21.05 9.21 1.73
CA SER A 36 21.53 8.68 3.00
C SER A 36 20.39 8.57 4.02
N THR A 37 20.60 7.76 5.06
CA THR A 37 19.63 7.63 6.16
C THR A 37 19.29 8.98 6.81
N SER A 38 20.27 9.89 6.93
CA SER A 38 20.03 11.24 7.46
C SER A 38 19.16 12.09 6.53
N GLU A 39 19.39 12.05 5.22
CA GLU A 39 18.57 12.79 4.25
C GLU A 39 17.14 12.28 4.21
N LEU A 40 16.95 10.95 4.29
CA LEU A 40 15.61 10.36 4.40
C LEU A 40 14.92 10.77 5.70
N ARG A 41 15.64 10.82 6.81
CA ARG A 41 15.11 11.28 8.10
C ARG A 41 14.70 12.74 8.03
N ASP A 42 15.56 13.62 7.53
CA ASP A 42 15.26 15.05 7.37
C ASP A 42 14.04 15.29 6.46
N LEU A 43 13.89 14.48 5.41
CA LEU A 43 12.72 14.50 4.53
C LEU A 43 11.45 14.11 5.30
N GLN A 44 11.50 13.02 6.04
CA GLN A 44 10.37 12.49 6.81
C GLN A 44 9.95 13.47 7.91
N ASP A 45 10.89 14.01 8.69
CA ASP A 45 10.64 14.95 9.78
C ASP A 45 10.01 16.25 9.25
N ARG A 46 10.50 16.78 8.12
CA ARG A 46 9.89 17.95 7.48
C ARG A 46 8.43 17.69 7.08
N LYS A 47 8.16 16.57 6.39
CA LYS A 47 6.79 16.21 5.98
C LYS A 47 5.88 15.92 7.17
N LEU A 48 6.43 15.31 8.22
CA LEU A 48 5.72 15.08 9.47
C LEU A 48 5.29 16.41 10.10
N SER A 49 6.21 17.36 10.24
CA SER A 49 5.89 18.68 10.77
C SER A 49 4.82 19.41 9.93
N GLU A 50 4.90 19.29 8.58
CA GLU A 50 3.91 19.89 7.68
C GLU A 50 2.50 19.30 7.88
N ILE A 51 2.37 17.97 7.97
CA ILE A 51 1.04 17.34 8.13
C ILE A 51 0.48 17.56 9.53
N LEU A 52 1.30 17.59 10.58
CA LEU A 52 0.86 17.88 11.94
C LEU A 52 0.36 19.31 12.05
N ASN A 53 1.08 20.30 11.51
CA ASN A 53 0.66 21.69 11.47
C ASN A 53 -0.67 21.83 10.71
N TRP A 54 -0.77 21.28 9.51
CA TRP A 54 -2.01 21.28 8.73
C TRP A 54 -3.17 20.68 9.52
N THR A 55 -2.96 19.54 10.15
CA THR A 55 -3.98 18.84 10.94
C THR A 55 -4.41 19.64 12.14
N GLY A 56 -3.46 20.21 12.89
CA GLY A 56 -3.74 21.05 14.05
C GLY A 56 -4.48 22.35 13.69
N GLU A 57 -4.16 22.97 12.55
CA GLU A 57 -4.83 24.20 12.09
C GLU A 57 -6.25 23.95 11.57
N HIS A 58 -6.47 22.84 10.86
CA HIS A 58 -7.70 22.66 10.08
C HIS A 58 -8.64 21.58 10.57
N SER A 59 -8.22 20.67 11.48
CA SER A 59 -9.07 19.61 12.03
C SER A 59 -9.55 19.94 13.44
N GLY A 60 -10.85 20.18 13.60
CA GLY A 60 -11.48 20.28 14.92
C GLY A 60 -11.35 18.99 15.70
N PHE A 61 -11.60 17.85 15.04
CA PHE A 61 -11.46 16.53 15.62
C PHE A 61 -10.10 16.32 16.28
N TYR A 62 -9.00 16.55 15.56
CA TYR A 62 -7.67 16.31 16.10
C TYR A 62 -7.30 17.28 17.23
N ARG A 63 -7.69 18.55 17.14
CA ARG A 63 -7.45 19.51 18.23
C ARG A 63 -8.12 19.06 19.54
N ASP A 64 -9.41 18.70 19.45
CA ASP A 64 -10.18 18.26 20.62
C ASP A 64 -9.66 16.91 21.14
N PHE A 65 -9.34 15.98 20.24
CA PHE A 65 -8.83 14.67 20.57
C PHE A 65 -7.46 14.75 21.28
N TRP A 66 -6.53 15.55 20.75
CA TRP A 66 -5.21 15.72 21.37
C TRP A 66 -5.31 16.43 22.74
N ALA A 67 -6.25 17.33 22.91
CA ALA A 67 -6.45 18.05 24.17
C ALA A 67 -7.12 17.19 25.25
N SER A 68 -8.06 16.33 24.88
CA SER A 68 -8.96 15.64 25.83
C SER A 68 -8.64 14.16 26.03
N ALA A 69 -7.73 13.58 25.24
CA ALA A 69 -7.41 12.15 25.37
C ALA A 69 -6.82 11.81 26.74
N SER A 70 -7.30 10.71 27.31
CA SER A 70 -6.81 10.17 28.57
C SER A 70 -5.36 9.68 28.47
N GLU A 71 -4.68 9.60 29.61
CA GLU A 71 -3.25 9.22 29.66
C GLU A 71 -2.98 7.81 29.08
N ASP A 72 -3.92 6.88 29.24
CA ASP A 72 -3.81 5.50 28.72
C ASP A 72 -3.85 5.44 27.18
N ARG A 73 -4.34 6.49 26.51
CA ARG A 73 -4.32 6.61 25.04
C ARG A 73 -3.05 7.30 24.52
N ARG A 74 -2.28 7.93 25.40
CA ARG A 74 -1.03 8.58 25.04
C ARG A 74 0.10 7.58 25.00
N ALA A 75 0.96 7.71 24.03
CA ALA A 75 2.10 6.82 23.86
C ALA A 75 3.37 7.62 23.58
N SER A 76 4.50 7.18 24.11
CA SER A 76 5.79 7.74 23.74
C SER A 76 6.16 7.37 22.30
N SER A 77 7.07 8.14 21.71
CA SER A 77 7.51 7.99 20.32
C SER A 77 8.99 8.27 20.18
N ASP A 78 9.62 7.63 19.20
CA ASP A 78 10.98 7.98 18.73
C ASP A 78 10.99 9.24 17.86
N TYR A 79 9.80 9.77 17.51
CA TYR A 79 9.61 11.03 16.79
C TYR A 79 9.15 12.10 17.77
N PRO A 80 9.97 13.16 18.03
CA PRO A 80 9.66 14.17 19.05
C PRO A 80 8.29 14.83 18.87
N GLU A 81 7.87 15.07 17.62
CA GLU A 81 6.59 15.70 17.30
C GLU A 81 5.38 14.80 17.58
N LEU A 82 5.57 13.50 17.67
CA LEU A 82 4.52 12.52 18.00
C LEU A 82 4.53 12.14 19.48
N ASP A 83 5.60 12.46 20.22
CA ASP A 83 5.75 12.04 21.60
C ASP A 83 4.61 12.56 22.48
N GLY A 84 4.00 11.66 23.24
CA GLY A 84 2.85 11.97 24.08
C GLY A 84 1.53 12.26 23.34
N LEU A 85 1.48 12.23 22.00
CA LEU A 85 0.21 12.29 21.28
C LEU A 85 -0.59 11.00 21.45
N PRO A 86 -1.93 11.07 21.51
CA PRO A 86 -2.77 9.87 21.62
C PRO A 86 -2.82 9.09 20.31
N VAL A 87 -3.02 7.78 20.42
CA VAL A 87 -3.25 6.88 19.30
C VAL A 87 -4.72 6.93 18.90
N VAL A 88 -4.98 7.13 17.61
CA VAL A 88 -6.31 7.21 16.99
C VAL A 88 -6.74 5.84 16.51
N THR A 89 -7.95 5.44 16.86
CA THR A 89 -8.54 4.17 16.42
C THR A 89 -9.51 4.35 15.26
N LYS A 90 -9.91 3.24 14.68
CA LYS A 90 -10.93 3.18 13.61
C LYS A 90 -12.29 3.70 14.07
N GLU A 91 -12.62 3.47 15.35
CA GLU A 91 -13.85 3.95 15.99
C GLU A 91 -13.84 5.47 16.12
N ASP A 92 -12.74 6.07 16.55
CA ASP A 92 -12.60 7.53 16.66
C ASP A 92 -12.83 8.20 15.30
N LEU A 93 -12.28 7.62 14.23
CA LEU A 93 -12.47 8.15 12.87
C LEU A 93 -13.90 7.98 12.36
N ARG A 94 -14.60 6.92 12.75
CA ARG A 94 -16.04 6.73 12.41
C ARG A 94 -16.89 7.80 13.08
N GLU A 95 -16.66 8.07 14.35
CA GLU A 95 -17.38 9.11 15.11
C GLU A 95 -17.11 10.50 14.54
N ALA A 96 -15.89 10.74 14.05
CA ALA A 96 -15.50 11.99 13.42
C ALA A 96 -15.82 12.07 11.90
N ALA A 97 -16.48 11.06 11.30
CA ALA A 97 -16.63 10.95 9.85
C ALA A 97 -17.25 12.20 9.19
N SER A 98 -18.21 12.87 9.87
CA SER A 98 -18.85 14.09 9.37
C SER A 98 -17.94 15.33 9.31
N GLN A 99 -16.76 15.27 9.92
CA GLN A 99 -15.77 16.35 9.92
C GLN A 99 -14.79 16.23 8.72
N PHE A 100 -14.89 15.18 7.92
CA PHE A 100 -14.05 14.95 6.75
C PHE A 100 -14.88 14.98 5.44
N PRO A 101 -14.30 15.42 4.29
CA PRO A 101 -12.95 16.00 4.20
C PRO A 101 -12.83 17.31 4.97
N LEU A 102 -11.61 17.65 5.38
CA LEU A 102 -11.36 18.91 6.04
C LEU A 102 -11.80 20.09 5.15
N SER A 103 -12.51 21.07 5.71
CA SER A 103 -13.09 22.21 4.97
C SER A 103 -12.05 23.07 4.25
N ALA A 104 -10.81 23.07 4.73
CA ALA A 104 -9.68 23.75 4.10
C ALA A 104 -9.13 23.00 2.87
N TYR A 105 -9.50 21.72 2.68
CA TYR A 105 -9.06 20.95 1.52
C TYR A 105 -10.00 21.20 0.34
N ASN A 106 -9.49 21.83 -0.71
CA ASN A 106 -10.26 22.23 -1.90
C ASN A 106 -10.07 21.28 -3.11
N GLY A 107 -9.33 20.16 -2.94
CA GLY A 107 -9.07 19.20 -4.01
C GLY A 107 -10.16 18.12 -4.13
N ASN A 108 -10.08 17.33 -5.18
CA ASN A 108 -10.94 16.16 -5.33
C ASN A 108 -10.55 15.07 -4.31
N VAL A 109 -11.54 14.34 -3.84
CA VAL A 109 -11.35 13.21 -2.94
C VAL A 109 -11.86 11.93 -3.58
N LEU A 110 -11.16 10.84 -3.31
CA LEU A 110 -11.59 9.48 -3.63
C LEU A 110 -12.12 8.84 -2.34
N GLU A 111 -13.37 8.40 -2.39
CA GLU A 111 -14.00 7.69 -1.29
C GLU A 111 -13.71 6.18 -1.39
N ILE A 112 -13.16 5.61 -0.33
CA ILE A 112 -12.88 4.19 -0.19
C ILE A 112 -13.66 3.65 1.01
N ARG A 113 -14.32 2.51 0.83
CA ARG A 113 -15.00 1.80 1.92
C ARG A 113 -14.30 0.48 2.20
N THR A 114 -13.92 0.26 3.43
CA THR A 114 -13.37 -1.03 3.87
C THR A 114 -14.50 -1.96 4.29
N SER A 115 -14.36 -3.26 4.03
CA SER A 115 -15.37 -4.27 4.38
C SER A 115 -15.57 -4.48 5.89
N GLY A 116 -14.69 -3.93 6.72
CA GLY A 116 -14.75 -3.98 8.19
C GLY A 116 -14.85 -5.41 8.75
N SER A 117 -13.82 -5.89 9.41
CA SER A 117 -13.85 -7.19 10.13
C SER A 117 -14.95 -7.28 11.20
N THR A 118 -15.44 -6.13 11.67
CA THR A 118 -16.52 -5.99 12.67
C THR A 118 -17.91 -5.78 12.04
N GLY A 119 -18.05 -5.93 10.71
CA GLY A 119 -19.34 -5.81 10.01
C GLY A 119 -19.77 -4.38 9.64
N THR A 120 -19.17 -3.34 10.22
CA THR A 120 -19.49 -1.94 9.86
C THR A 120 -18.39 -1.36 8.97
N PRO A 121 -18.71 -0.99 7.71
CA PRO A 121 -17.71 -0.38 6.82
C PRO A 121 -17.21 0.96 7.38
N THR A 122 -15.91 1.19 7.29
CA THR A 122 -15.31 2.49 7.55
C THR A 122 -15.00 3.17 6.24
N GLN A 123 -15.35 4.45 6.15
CA GLN A 123 -15.09 5.29 4.99
C GLN A 123 -13.78 6.03 5.18
N PHE A 124 -12.89 5.93 4.21
CA PHE A 124 -11.66 6.70 4.12
C PHE A 124 -11.72 7.61 2.91
N LEU A 125 -11.21 8.82 3.07
CA LEU A 125 -11.13 9.80 2.00
C LEU A 125 -9.67 10.04 1.63
N ARG A 126 -9.33 9.81 0.36
CA ARG A 126 -8.00 10.06 -0.18
C ARG A 126 -7.96 11.35 -0.97
N SER A 127 -6.98 12.19 -0.70
CA SER A 127 -6.65 13.31 -1.59
C SER A 127 -6.04 12.79 -2.90
N GLN A 128 -6.07 13.61 -3.95
CA GLN A 128 -5.37 13.27 -5.21
C GLN A 128 -3.86 13.13 -5.02
N GLU A 129 -3.28 13.90 -4.11
CA GLU A 129 -1.87 13.79 -3.75
C GLU A 129 -1.58 12.42 -3.16
N GLN A 130 -2.36 11.99 -2.16
CA GLN A 130 -2.19 10.67 -1.55
C GLN A 130 -2.44 9.52 -2.54
N GLU A 131 -3.41 9.64 -3.45
CA GLU A 131 -3.63 8.65 -4.50
C GLU A 131 -2.40 8.53 -5.41
N SER A 132 -1.72 9.66 -5.67
CA SER A 132 -0.47 9.67 -6.45
C SER A 132 0.65 8.95 -5.72
N TRP A 133 0.82 9.20 -4.42
CA TRP A 133 1.79 8.48 -3.57
C TRP A 133 1.49 6.99 -3.49
N PHE A 134 0.22 6.62 -3.29
CA PHE A 134 -0.21 5.23 -3.20
C PHE A 134 0.17 4.42 -4.45
N TRP A 135 -0.12 4.96 -5.63
CA TRP A 135 0.20 4.27 -6.88
C TRP A 135 1.69 4.32 -7.22
N ALA A 136 2.37 5.43 -6.98
CA ALA A 136 3.80 5.54 -7.22
C ALA A 136 4.59 4.58 -6.32
N THR A 137 4.26 4.49 -5.03
CA THR A 137 4.90 3.54 -4.11
C THR A 137 4.67 2.10 -4.56
N ARG A 138 3.45 1.74 -4.97
CA ARG A 138 3.16 0.40 -5.53
C ARG A 138 4.00 0.12 -6.79
N MET A 139 4.12 1.07 -7.68
CA MET A 139 4.92 0.91 -8.90
C MET A 139 6.41 0.74 -8.57
N ARG A 140 6.94 1.49 -7.59
CA ARG A 140 8.32 1.30 -7.09
C ARG A 140 8.51 -0.11 -6.53
N ILE A 141 7.58 -0.63 -5.71
CA ILE A 141 7.63 -2.00 -5.18
C ILE A 141 7.72 -3.02 -6.33
N TRP A 142 6.90 -2.85 -7.36
CA TRP A 142 6.94 -3.72 -8.53
C TRP A 142 8.25 -3.62 -9.31
N GLN A 143 8.84 -2.40 -9.39
CA GLN A 143 10.15 -2.20 -10.01
C GLN A 143 11.26 -2.87 -9.18
N TRP A 144 11.22 -2.80 -7.86
CA TRP A 144 12.14 -3.55 -6.98
C TRP A 144 12.02 -5.06 -7.15
N ALA A 145 10.83 -5.56 -7.46
CA ALA A 145 10.61 -6.95 -7.81
C ALA A 145 11.07 -7.31 -9.25
N GLY A 146 11.52 -6.33 -10.05
CA GLY A 146 12.01 -6.52 -11.41
C GLY A 146 10.99 -6.27 -12.53
N TYR A 147 9.79 -5.76 -12.21
CA TYR A 147 8.80 -5.37 -13.22
C TYR A 147 9.18 -4.05 -13.89
N LYS A 148 9.01 -3.98 -15.20
CA LYS A 148 9.17 -2.74 -15.97
C LYS A 148 7.80 -2.21 -16.35
N LEU A 149 7.54 -0.95 -16.01
CA LEU A 149 6.27 -0.29 -16.31
C LEU A 149 5.95 -0.36 -17.82
N GLY A 150 4.75 -0.85 -18.16
CA GLY A 150 4.33 -1.11 -19.53
C GLY A 150 4.50 -2.56 -20.00
N GLU A 151 5.14 -3.43 -19.22
CA GLU A 151 5.10 -4.87 -19.48
C GLU A 151 3.70 -5.43 -19.15
N PRO A 152 3.29 -6.55 -19.77
CA PRO A 152 2.00 -7.16 -19.45
C PRO A 152 2.01 -7.77 -18.06
N TYR A 153 0.92 -7.51 -17.29
CA TYR A 153 0.76 -8.09 -15.97
C TYR A 153 -0.66 -8.61 -15.73
N LEU A 154 -0.77 -9.53 -14.79
CA LEU A 154 -2.03 -10.07 -14.30
C LEU A 154 -2.30 -9.53 -12.90
N ALA A 155 -3.46 -8.94 -12.69
CA ALA A 155 -3.96 -8.56 -11.38
C ALA A 155 -5.14 -9.46 -10.99
N LEU A 156 -5.00 -10.21 -9.90
CA LEU A 156 -6.07 -11.00 -9.31
C LEU A 156 -6.64 -10.25 -8.10
N ASN A 157 -7.95 -10.02 -8.08
CA ASN A 157 -8.58 -9.25 -7.02
C ASN A 157 -10.01 -9.75 -6.74
N LEU A 158 -10.51 -9.50 -5.53
CA LEU A 158 -11.89 -9.83 -5.14
C LEU A 158 -12.92 -8.87 -5.73
N ASN A 159 -12.52 -7.65 -6.07
CA ASN A 159 -13.42 -6.61 -6.57
C ASN A 159 -13.64 -6.71 -8.09
N LYS A 160 -14.88 -6.55 -8.54
CA LYS A 160 -15.20 -6.48 -9.97
C LYS A 160 -14.87 -5.11 -10.55
N ARG A 161 -14.39 -5.08 -11.79
CA ARG A 161 -14.21 -3.85 -12.57
C ARG A 161 -15.37 -3.70 -13.56
N GLU A 162 -16.33 -2.85 -13.22
CA GLU A 162 -17.54 -2.67 -14.02
C GLU A 162 -17.46 -1.50 -15.01
N LYS A 163 -16.67 -0.45 -14.70
CA LYS A 163 -16.59 0.77 -15.52
C LYS A 163 -15.77 0.53 -16.79
N TRP A 164 -16.32 0.89 -17.96
CA TRP A 164 -15.64 0.77 -19.26
C TRP A 164 -14.32 1.55 -19.33
N THR A 165 -14.23 2.71 -18.65
CA THR A 165 -13.00 3.50 -18.55
C THR A 165 -11.86 2.72 -17.91
N LYS A 166 -12.16 1.86 -16.93
CA LYS A 166 -11.19 0.97 -16.29
C LYS A 166 -10.71 -0.12 -17.26
N ARG A 167 -11.57 -0.62 -18.14
CA ARG A 167 -11.18 -1.61 -19.16
C ARG A 167 -10.24 -1.00 -20.21
N LEU A 168 -10.48 0.25 -20.61
CA LEU A 168 -9.56 0.97 -21.51
C LEU A 168 -8.20 1.21 -20.84
N GLN A 169 -8.21 1.61 -19.58
CA GLN A 169 -7.01 1.76 -18.77
C GLN A 169 -6.24 0.42 -18.67
N ASP A 170 -6.93 -0.68 -18.40
CA ASP A 170 -6.33 -2.02 -18.34
C ASP A 170 -5.67 -2.39 -19.67
N LEU A 171 -6.29 -2.08 -20.81
CA LEU A 171 -5.71 -2.31 -22.12
C LEU A 171 -4.40 -1.52 -22.33
N LEU A 172 -4.41 -0.22 -21.99
CA LEU A 172 -3.22 0.63 -22.11
C LEU A 172 -2.10 0.22 -21.15
N PHE A 173 -2.43 -0.22 -19.95
CA PHE A 173 -1.47 -0.75 -18.99
C PHE A 173 -1.06 -2.21 -19.27
N ARG A 174 -1.63 -2.84 -20.31
CA ARG A 174 -1.48 -4.27 -20.61
C ARG A 174 -1.82 -5.15 -19.39
N CYS A 175 -2.80 -4.70 -18.59
CA CYS A 175 -3.29 -5.38 -17.42
C CYS A 175 -4.35 -6.41 -17.81
N THR A 176 -4.14 -7.67 -17.50
CA THR A 176 -5.20 -8.67 -17.49
C THR A 176 -5.77 -8.68 -16.07
N TYR A 177 -6.92 -8.04 -15.90
CA TYR A 177 -7.60 -7.98 -14.61
C TYR A 177 -8.62 -9.12 -14.50
N LEU A 178 -8.46 -9.97 -13.50
CA LEU A 178 -9.40 -11.03 -13.18
C LEU A 178 -9.96 -10.82 -11.77
N SER A 179 -11.27 -10.77 -11.65
CA SER A 179 -11.95 -10.85 -10.36
C SER A 179 -12.36 -12.30 -10.08
N TYR A 180 -12.15 -12.73 -8.86
CA TYR A 180 -12.54 -14.08 -8.42
C TYR A 180 -13.29 -14.01 -7.10
N ASN A 181 -13.99 -15.09 -6.77
CA ASN A 181 -14.53 -15.29 -5.43
C ASN A 181 -13.49 -16.05 -4.59
N ALA A 182 -13.24 -15.62 -3.36
CA ALA A 182 -12.27 -16.24 -2.46
C ALA A 182 -12.55 -17.75 -2.23
N GLU A 183 -13.82 -18.19 -2.36
CA GLU A 183 -14.21 -19.59 -2.20
C GLU A 183 -13.98 -20.44 -3.46
N ASN A 184 -13.85 -19.82 -4.65
CA ASN A 184 -13.81 -20.52 -5.94
C ASN A 184 -12.86 -19.80 -6.91
N LEU A 185 -11.56 -20.03 -6.76
CA LEU A 185 -10.58 -19.58 -7.75
C LEU A 185 -10.60 -20.54 -8.94
N ASP A 186 -10.95 -20.05 -10.12
CA ASP A 186 -10.76 -20.78 -11.38
C ASP A 186 -9.27 -20.78 -11.79
N SER A 187 -8.46 -21.64 -11.14
CA SER A 187 -7.03 -21.73 -11.39
C SER A 187 -6.72 -22.07 -12.86
N ARG A 188 -7.54 -22.90 -13.51
CA ARG A 188 -7.40 -23.22 -14.92
C ARG A 188 -7.59 -21.97 -15.80
N GLY A 189 -8.68 -21.23 -15.59
CA GLY A 189 -8.96 -19.99 -16.33
C GLY A 189 -7.88 -18.93 -16.10
N VAL A 190 -7.34 -18.82 -14.87
CA VAL A 190 -6.19 -17.95 -14.58
C VAL A 190 -4.96 -18.35 -15.38
N MET A 191 -4.60 -19.64 -15.41
CA MET A 191 -3.44 -20.13 -16.17
C MET A 191 -3.62 -19.93 -17.69
N GLU A 192 -4.83 -20.12 -18.22
CA GLU A 192 -5.15 -19.80 -19.61
C GLU A 192 -5.01 -18.30 -19.91
N ALA A 193 -5.45 -17.44 -19.00
CA ALA A 193 -5.32 -15.99 -19.11
C ALA A 193 -3.85 -15.54 -19.07
N LEU A 194 -3.03 -16.11 -18.19
CA LEU A 194 -1.58 -15.89 -18.14
C LEU A 194 -0.90 -16.20 -19.48
N ARG A 195 -1.15 -17.39 -20.02
CA ARG A 195 -0.58 -17.80 -21.32
C ARG A 195 -1.02 -16.87 -22.45
N ARG A 196 -2.29 -16.48 -22.49
CA ARG A 196 -2.86 -15.63 -23.54
C ARG A 196 -2.34 -14.20 -23.48
N SER A 197 -2.26 -13.62 -22.27
CA SER A 197 -1.79 -12.26 -22.06
C SER A 197 -0.28 -12.13 -22.13
N ARG A 198 0.45 -13.23 -21.98
CA ARG A 198 1.92 -13.24 -21.80
C ARG A 198 2.36 -12.35 -20.63
N ALA A 199 1.55 -12.33 -19.57
CA ALA A 199 1.86 -11.56 -18.39
C ALA A 199 3.16 -12.06 -17.74
N VAL A 200 4.06 -11.14 -17.48
CA VAL A 200 5.36 -11.44 -16.84
C VAL A 200 5.32 -11.19 -15.34
N HIS A 201 4.28 -10.53 -14.85
CA HIS A 201 4.08 -10.19 -13.45
C HIS A 201 2.68 -10.60 -13.01
N ILE A 202 2.58 -11.20 -11.83
CA ILE A 202 1.32 -11.46 -11.13
C ILE A 202 1.30 -10.65 -9.84
N ASN A 203 0.25 -9.85 -9.65
CA ASN A 203 -0.06 -9.20 -8.38
C ASN A 203 -1.35 -9.80 -7.82
N ALA A 204 -1.25 -10.50 -6.68
CA ALA A 204 -2.37 -11.22 -6.07
C ALA A 204 -2.18 -11.34 -4.54
N PHE A 205 -3.19 -11.84 -3.83
CA PHE A 205 -3.04 -12.27 -2.44
C PHE A 205 -2.10 -13.48 -2.34
N GLY A 206 -1.38 -13.63 -1.23
CA GLY A 206 -0.49 -14.76 -0.99
C GLY A 206 -1.22 -16.10 -1.04
N SER A 207 -2.40 -16.18 -0.41
CA SER A 207 -3.30 -17.34 -0.47
C SER A 207 -3.70 -17.70 -1.90
N THR A 208 -3.93 -16.71 -2.76
CA THR A 208 -4.26 -16.93 -4.17
C THR A 208 -3.07 -17.48 -4.96
N LEU A 209 -1.88 -16.93 -4.74
CA LEU A 209 -0.66 -17.45 -5.37
C LEU A 209 -0.37 -18.89 -4.93
N HIS A 210 -0.60 -19.20 -3.65
CA HIS A 210 -0.47 -20.56 -3.13
C HIS A 210 -1.44 -21.55 -3.81
N LEU A 211 -2.71 -21.17 -3.97
CA LEU A 211 -3.67 -22.00 -4.71
C LEU A 211 -3.26 -22.24 -6.17
N LEU A 212 -2.70 -21.22 -6.84
CA LEU A 212 -2.17 -21.39 -8.20
C LEU A 212 -0.94 -22.30 -8.24
N ALA A 213 -0.03 -22.17 -7.26
CA ALA A 213 1.14 -23.03 -7.14
C ALA A 213 0.75 -24.49 -6.94
N GLY A 214 -0.23 -24.77 -6.07
CA GLY A 214 -0.81 -26.10 -5.88
C GLY A 214 -1.40 -26.66 -7.18
N TYR A 215 -2.19 -25.85 -7.89
CA TYR A 215 -2.77 -26.25 -9.17
C TYR A 215 -1.69 -26.58 -10.23
N MET A 216 -0.62 -25.76 -10.30
CA MET A 216 0.51 -26.01 -11.21
C MET A 216 1.19 -27.34 -10.90
N ARG A 217 1.50 -27.60 -9.63
CA ARG A 217 2.11 -28.86 -9.18
C ARG A 217 1.24 -30.07 -9.51
N ASP A 218 -0.05 -30.02 -9.17
CA ASP A 218 -0.98 -31.15 -9.32
C ASP A 218 -1.32 -31.49 -10.78
N ASN A 219 -1.00 -30.60 -11.72
CA ASN A 219 -1.23 -30.77 -13.16
C ASN A 219 0.05 -30.72 -14.01
N ASP A 220 1.23 -30.80 -13.38
CA ASP A 220 2.54 -30.75 -14.06
C ASP A 220 2.68 -29.55 -15.01
N ILE A 221 2.22 -28.37 -14.55
CA ILE A 221 2.25 -27.13 -15.34
C ILE A 221 3.53 -26.36 -15.04
N GLU A 222 4.35 -26.16 -16.05
CA GLU A 222 5.52 -25.29 -15.98
C GLU A 222 5.12 -23.80 -15.94
N ASN A 223 6.00 -22.96 -15.35
CA ASN A 223 5.82 -21.51 -15.31
C ASN A 223 5.63 -20.94 -16.74
N PRO A 224 4.50 -20.26 -17.03
CA PRO A 224 4.19 -19.76 -18.37
C PRO A 224 4.97 -18.49 -18.78
N GLY A 225 6.06 -18.17 -18.10
CA GLY A 225 6.90 -17.00 -18.37
C GLY A 225 6.76 -15.86 -17.35
N VAL A 226 6.19 -16.15 -16.19
CA VAL A 226 6.13 -15.19 -15.07
C VAL A 226 7.53 -14.99 -14.49
N ARG A 227 7.94 -13.74 -14.32
CA ARG A 227 9.25 -13.34 -13.79
C ARG A 227 9.15 -12.54 -12.49
N VAL A 228 7.96 -12.03 -12.19
CA VAL A 228 7.70 -11.17 -11.04
C VAL A 228 6.45 -11.64 -10.34
N LEU A 229 6.54 -11.89 -9.04
CA LEU A 229 5.42 -12.17 -8.17
C LEU A 229 5.40 -11.14 -7.06
N THR A 230 4.26 -10.46 -6.90
CA THR A 230 4.04 -9.57 -5.77
C THR A 230 2.75 -9.91 -5.04
N THR A 231 2.78 -9.86 -3.71
CA THR A 231 1.63 -10.17 -2.87
C THR A 231 1.41 -9.12 -1.79
N THR A 232 0.18 -9.00 -1.34
CA THR A 232 -0.24 -8.11 -0.25
C THR A 232 -1.61 -8.53 0.27
N GLY A 233 -1.97 -8.04 1.43
CA GLY A 233 -3.34 -8.08 1.95
C GLY A 233 -3.71 -9.30 2.76
N ASP A 234 -2.89 -10.33 2.77
CA ASP A 234 -2.97 -11.47 3.67
C ASP A 234 -1.55 -11.88 4.13
N ASN A 235 -1.48 -12.69 5.17
CA ASN A 235 -0.20 -13.15 5.70
C ASN A 235 0.39 -14.24 4.79
N LEU A 236 1.62 -14.03 4.34
CA LEU A 236 2.39 -15.01 3.59
C LEU A 236 3.26 -15.83 4.55
N SER A 237 2.82 -17.05 4.90
CA SER A 237 3.65 -17.96 5.69
C SER A 237 4.89 -18.39 4.92
N GLN A 238 5.94 -18.79 5.64
CA GLN A 238 7.17 -19.28 5.02
C GLN A 238 6.91 -20.53 4.16
N GLU A 239 6.05 -21.43 4.61
CA GLU A 239 5.65 -22.63 3.87
C GLU A 239 4.96 -22.28 2.55
N HIS A 240 3.98 -21.36 2.55
CA HIS A 240 3.32 -20.90 1.33
C HIS A 240 4.31 -20.22 0.38
N ARG A 241 5.22 -19.41 0.91
CA ARG A 241 6.27 -18.76 0.12
C ARG A 241 7.12 -19.80 -0.63
N GLU A 242 7.63 -20.81 0.07
CA GLU A 242 8.47 -21.86 -0.52
C GLU A 242 7.74 -22.64 -1.59
N GLU A 243 6.46 -22.98 -1.38
CA GLU A 243 5.65 -23.66 -2.39
C GLU A 243 5.42 -22.79 -3.64
N ILE A 244 5.11 -21.51 -3.46
CA ILE A 244 4.91 -20.56 -4.57
C ILE A 244 6.21 -20.40 -5.37
N GLU A 245 7.32 -20.15 -4.67
CA GLU A 245 8.62 -19.94 -5.29
C GLU A 245 9.12 -21.20 -6.01
N SER A 246 8.86 -22.38 -5.44
CA SER A 246 9.17 -23.66 -6.10
C SER A 246 8.37 -23.86 -7.37
N ALA A 247 7.08 -23.56 -7.39
CA ALA A 247 6.21 -23.75 -8.55
C ALA A 247 6.51 -22.77 -9.68
N PHE A 248 6.77 -21.51 -9.36
CA PHE A 248 7.04 -20.46 -10.35
C PHE A 248 8.53 -20.30 -10.70
N GLY A 249 9.44 -20.76 -9.85
CA GLY A 249 10.88 -20.61 -10.04
C GLY A 249 11.38 -19.16 -9.90
N VAL A 250 10.62 -18.30 -9.21
CA VAL A 250 10.95 -16.90 -8.98
C VAL A 250 10.57 -16.47 -7.55
N PRO A 251 11.28 -15.50 -6.94
CA PRO A 251 10.96 -15.04 -5.60
C PRO A 251 9.61 -14.31 -5.54
N VAL A 252 8.94 -14.40 -4.40
CA VAL A 252 7.73 -13.62 -4.09
C VAL A 252 8.13 -12.40 -3.28
N ILE A 253 7.78 -11.22 -3.77
CA ILE A 253 7.97 -9.96 -3.06
C ILE A 253 6.66 -9.60 -2.36
N ASP A 254 6.70 -9.64 -1.04
CA ASP A 254 5.57 -9.27 -0.21
C ASP A 254 5.64 -7.79 0.18
N TYR A 255 4.48 -7.12 0.24
CA TYR A 255 4.38 -5.74 0.70
C TYR A 255 3.18 -5.53 1.62
N PHE A 256 3.47 -4.84 2.71
CA PHE A 256 2.54 -4.54 3.78
C PHE A 256 1.98 -3.13 3.62
N GLY A 257 0.69 -2.99 3.85
CA GLY A 257 0.05 -1.68 3.80
C GLY A 257 -1.42 -1.70 4.12
N ALA A 258 -1.93 -0.51 4.35
CA ALA A 258 -3.29 -0.19 4.66
C ALA A 258 -4.04 0.20 3.36
N GLY A 259 -4.52 -0.79 2.62
CA GLY A 259 -5.11 -0.57 1.29
C GLY A 259 -6.36 0.31 1.30
N GLY A 260 -7.20 0.23 2.32
CA GLY A 260 -8.36 1.10 2.51
C GLY A 260 -7.95 2.52 2.88
N GLU A 261 -7.05 2.64 3.80
CA GLU A 261 -6.45 3.89 4.30
C GLU A 261 -5.57 4.57 3.24
N GLY A 262 -5.11 3.81 2.25
CA GLY A 262 -4.35 4.33 1.11
C GLY A 262 -2.86 4.47 1.35
N ALA A 263 -2.27 3.58 2.13
CA ALA A 263 -0.84 3.57 2.38
C ALA A 263 -0.21 2.22 2.05
N HIS A 264 0.94 2.24 1.40
CA HIS A 264 1.89 1.14 1.41
C HIS A 264 2.98 1.52 2.42
N LEU A 265 3.07 0.76 3.51
CA LEU A 265 3.92 1.10 4.67
C LEU A 265 5.30 0.49 4.54
N ALA A 266 5.38 -0.73 4.04
CA ALA A 266 6.63 -1.47 3.94
C ALA A 266 6.59 -2.50 2.81
N SER A 267 7.74 -2.86 2.29
CA SER A 267 7.86 -3.94 1.29
C SER A 267 9.21 -4.63 1.34
N GLN A 268 9.24 -5.87 0.92
CA GLN A 268 10.47 -6.60 0.63
C GLN A 268 11.10 -6.10 -0.68
N CYS A 269 12.33 -6.46 -0.89
CA CYS A 269 13.04 -6.33 -2.18
C CYS A 269 13.76 -7.64 -2.50
N THR A 270 14.33 -7.75 -3.68
CA THR A 270 15.06 -8.97 -4.11
C THR A 270 16.39 -9.20 -3.38
N GLN A 271 16.83 -8.26 -2.55
CA GLN A 271 18.13 -8.31 -1.87
C GLN A 271 18.03 -8.56 -0.36
N ALA A 272 16.83 -8.48 0.22
CA ALA A 272 16.63 -8.63 1.66
C ALA A 272 15.30 -9.30 2.00
N ASP A 273 15.33 -10.20 2.97
CA ASP A 273 14.13 -10.88 3.51
C ASP A 273 13.31 -9.99 4.45
N ARG A 274 13.85 -8.81 4.80
CA ARG A 274 13.19 -7.82 5.67
C ARG A 274 12.40 -6.81 4.85
N TYR A 275 11.42 -6.19 5.51
CA TYR A 275 10.64 -5.11 4.93
C TYR A 275 11.39 -3.78 5.05
N HIS A 276 11.46 -3.05 3.95
CA HIS A 276 11.87 -1.66 3.93
C HIS A 276 10.66 -0.76 4.18
N LEU A 277 10.74 0.14 5.15
CA LEU A 277 9.72 1.15 5.39
C LEU A 277 9.74 2.20 4.28
N HIS A 278 8.55 2.61 3.83
CA HIS A 278 8.39 3.70 2.86
C HIS A 278 8.32 5.04 3.59
N VAL A 279 9.47 5.49 4.07
CA VAL A 279 9.62 6.68 4.94
C VAL A 279 9.24 8.00 4.27
N GLU A 280 9.23 8.04 2.95
CA GLU A 280 8.89 9.24 2.19
C GLU A 280 7.40 9.61 2.26
N ASN A 281 6.52 8.66 2.59
CA ASN A 281 5.07 8.90 2.63
C ASN A 281 4.39 8.49 3.94
N SER A 282 5.11 7.88 4.88
CA SER A 282 4.58 7.49 6.17
C SER A 282 5.63 7.47 7.27
N VAL A 283 5.19 7.73 8.50
CA VAL A 283 5.89 7.35 9.71
C VAL A 283 5.23 6.08 10.23
N VAL A 284 6.00 5.05 10.51
CA VAL A 284 5.52 3.78 11.08
C VAL A 284 6.15 3.59 12.45
N GLU A 285 5.31 3.40 13.46
CA GLU A 285 5.69 3.10 14.85
C GLU A 285 5.20 1.69 15.18
N ILE A 286 6.02 0.91 15.86
CA ILE A 286 5.59 -0.35 16.47
C ILE A 286 5.51 -0.09 17.97
N LEU A 287 4.29 -0.07 18.51
CA LEU A 287 4.05 0.30 19.91
C LEU A 287 3.71 -0.91 20.77
N ARG A 288 4.36 -1.00 21.93
CA ARG A 288 4.07 -1.99 22.97
C ARG A 288 3.89 -1.30 24.31
N ASP A 289 2.76 -1.52 24.93
CA ASP A 289 2.44 -0.95 26.26
C ASP A 289 2.68 0.57 26.34
N GLY A 290 2.26 1.30 25.31
CA GLY A 290 2.38 2.77 25.23
C GLY A 290 3.80 3.31 24.98
N ARG A 291 4.73 2.48 24.50
CA ARG A 291 6.10 2.87 24.13
C ARG A 291 6.55 2.23 22.82
N PRO A 292 7.57 2.77 22.16
CA PRO A 292 8.22 2.09 21.05
C PRO A 292 8.69 0.68 21.44
N ALA A 293 8.38 -0.31 20.60
CA ALA A 293 8.84 -1.67 20.78
C ALA A 293 10.36 -1.75 20.55
N LYS A 294 11.04 -2.53 21.37
CA LYS A 294 12.46 -2.82 21.17
C LYS A 294 12.63 -3.81 20.01
N PRO A 295 13.81 -3.89 19.40
CA PRO A 295 14.10 -4.90 18.39
C PRO A 295 13.71 -6.30 18.88
N GLY A 296 12.94 -7.04 18.07
CA GLY A 296 12.42 -8.37 18.40
C GLY A 296 11.14 -8.39 19.24
N GLU A 297 10.68 -7.26 19.80
CA GLU A 297 9.39 -7.20 20.49
C GLU A 297 8.24 -7.05 19.48
N VAL A 298 7.16 -7.78 19.72
CA VAL A 298 5.90 -7.63 18.98
C VAL A 298 5.12 -6.45 19.56
N GLY A 299 4.61 -5.57 18.69
CA GLY A 299 3.77 -4.44 19.05
C GLY A 299 2.72 -4.12 18.01
N ALA A 300 1.80 -3.22 18.34
CA ALA A 300 0.77 -2.71 17.44
C ALA A 300 1.40 -1.81 16.38
N VAL A 301 0.94 -1.95 15.13
CA VAL A 301 1.36 -1.08 14.02
C VAL A 301 0.53 0.19 14.07
N VAL A 302 1.20 1.30 14.36
CA VAL A 302 0.64 2.64 14.34
C VAL A 302 1.33 3.43 13.26
N PHE A 303 0.60 4.21 12.46
CA PHE A 303 1.22 4.99 11.41
C PHE A 303 0.64 6.39 11.27
N THR A 304 1.46 7.29 10.75
CA THR A 304 1.07 8.65 10.37
C THR A 304 1.29 8.82 8.87
N GLN A 305 0.22 9.16 8.14
CA GLN A 305 0.32 9.50 6.71
C GLN A 305 0.88 10.91 6.52
N LEU A 306 1.77 11.09 5.56
CA LEU A 306 2.43 12.37 5.31
C LEU A 306 1.83 13.17 4.13
N ASP A 307 0.86 12.59 3.39
CA ASP A 307 0.41 13.13 2.11
C ASP A 307 -1.12 13.34 2.00
N ASN A 308 -1.91 12.98 3.02
CA ASN A 308 -3.37 13.09 2.96
C ASN A 308 -3.91 14.28 3.75
N ARG A 309 -4.09 15.42 3.07
CA ARG A 309 -4.67 16.62 3.67
C ARG A 309 -6.20 16.64 3.71
N ALA A 310 -6.87 15.72 2.99
CA ALA A 310 -8.34 15.63 3.02
C ALA A 310 -8.85 14.95 4.30
N MET A 311 -8.23 13.87 4.69
CA MET A 311 -8.52 13.09 5.91
C MET A 311 -7.18 12.60 6.48
N PRO A 312 -6.46 13.45 7.21
CA PRO A 312 -5.18 13.05 7.81
C PRO A 312 -5.34 11.85 8.75
N LEU A 313 -4.41 10.92 8.68
CA LEU A 313 -4.28 9.83 9.64
C LEU A 313 -3.01 10.07 10.44
N VAL A 314 -3.15 10.54 11.67
CA VAL A 314 -2.04 10.83 12.59
C VAL A 314 -2.09 9.83 13.72
N ARG A 315 -1.02 9.06 13.91
CA ARG A 315 -0.91 7.97 14.90
C ARG A 315 -2.12 7.03 14.88
N TYR A 316 -2.47 6.60 13.69
CA TYR A 316 -3.60 5.69 13.48
C TYR A 316 -3.20 4.24 13.74
N ASP A 317 -3.93 3.58 14.66
CA ASP A 317 -3.80 2.15 14.93
C ASP A 317 -4.42 1.34 13.78
N LEU A 318 -3.58 0.63 13.04
CA LEU A 318 -4.02 -0.20 11.91
C LEU A 318 -4.79 -1.45 12.37
N GLY A 319 -4.54 -1.91 13.59
CA GLY A 319 -5.08 -3.16 14.13
C GLY A 319 -4.23 -4.38 13.80
N ASP A 320 -3.07 -4.21 13.19
CA ASP A 320 -2.11 -5.25 12.89
C ASP A 320 -0.96 -5.27 13.90
N LEU A 321 -0.28 -6.41 13.99
CA LEU A 321 0.91 -6.59 14.83
C LEU A 321 2.14 -6.79 13.97
N ALA A 322 3.26 -6.21 14.40
CA ALA A 322 4.55 -6.41 13.75
C ALA A 322 5.70 -6.44 14.77
N THR A 323 6.87 -6.85 14.28
CA THR A 323 8.12 -6.82 15.04
C THR A 323 9.08 -5.87 14.37
N MET A 324 9.64 -4.91 15.12
CA MET A 324 10.70 -4.06 14.62
C MET A 324 11.97 -4.91 14.46
N GLY A 325 12.61 -4.81 13.29
CA GLY A 325 13.94 -5.37 13.07
C GLY A 325 15.04 -4.55 13.75
N ASP A 326 16.26 -5.08 13.74
CA ASP A 326 17.46 -4.39 14.24
C ASP A 326 17.85 -3.23 13.33
#